data_aa7f7c17743a80c97357dbd3a0ec4713
#
_entry.id   aa7f7c17743a80c97357dbd3a0ec4713
#
_cell.length_a   1.000
_cell.length_b   1.000
_cell.length_c   1.000
_cell.angle_alpha   90.00
_cell.angle_beta   90.00
_cell.angle_gamma   90.00
#
_symmetry.space_group_name_H-M   'P 1'
#
loop_
_entity.id
_entity.type
_entity.pdbx_description
1 polymer ?
#
loop_
_entity_poly.entity_id
_entity_poly.type
_entity_poly.pdbx_seq_one_letter_code
_entity_poly.pdbx_strand_id
1 'polypeptide(L)'
;MMNIRVGILTAAVALLGARVASAQSTDKNPLALIKSLKCSFPVYAIGTWKNGEPAAQIKQAEQFSLTIDEIDTDSGSGRVTGTSGPVEVTALLTVSSLHFMERSVTGTLNVTTVFVSEAGARKFRAVHSRHDYLPMSIPGFTSEPSVSQNYGMCEAGT
;
A
#
# COMPACT_ATOMS: atom_id res chain seq x y z
N MET A 1 71.69 39.69 -35.15
CA MET A 1 70.30 39.96 -34.86
C MET A 1 69.49 38.76 -35.30
N MET A 2 69.04 37.96 -34.36
CA MET A 2 68.42 36.65 -34.64
C MET A 2 66.98 36.71 -34.11
N ASN A 3 65.98 36.74 -35.02
CA ASN A 3 64.58 36.81 -34.69
C ASN A 3 64.04 35.39 -34.47
N ILE A 4 63.70 35.07 -33.22
CA ILE A 4 63.04 33.82 -32.84
C ILE A 4 61.52 34.06 -32.92
N ARG A 5 60.85 33.38 -33.84
CA ARG A 5 59.38 33.35 -33.92
C ARG A 5 58.89 32.19 -33.05
N VAL A 6 58.20 32.53 -31.96
CA VAL A 6 57.49 31.59 -31.12
C VAL A 6 56.15 31.30 -31.75
N GLY A 7 55.95 30.05 -32.18
CA GLY A 7 54.68 29.58 -32.67
C GLY A 7 53.82 29.05 -31.50
N ILE A 8 52.65 29.63 -31.27
CA ILE A 8 51.70 29.19 -30.27
C ILE A 8 50.83 28.10 -30.91
N LEU A 9 50.99 26.85 -30.47
CA LEU A 9 50.11 25.75 -30.81
C LEU A 9 48.90 25.77 -29.84
N THR A 10 47.74 26.18 -30.36
CA THR A 10 46.45 26.03 -29.63
C THR A 10 45.90 24.64 -29.83
N ALA A 11 46.00 23.80 -28.80
CA ALA A 11 45.38 22.49 -28.75
C ALA A 11 43.88 22.67 -28.38
N ALA A 12 42.97 22.40 -29.33
CA ALA A 12 41.54 22.34 -29.08
C ALA A 12 41.19 20.98 -28.45
N VAL A 13 40.87 20.96 -27.16
CA VAL A 13 40.33 19.80 -26.49
C VAL A 13 38.81 19.74 -26.75
N ALA A 14 38.40 18.81 -27.60
CA ALA A 14 37.01 18.50 -27.83
C ALA A 14 36.51 17.60 -26.70
N LEU A 15 35.78 18.16 -25.72
CA LEU A 15 35.03 17.43 -24.72
C LEU A 15 33.80 16.76 -25.35
N LEU A 16 33.92 15.49 -25.72
CA LEU A 16 32.77 14.64 -26.03
C LEU A 16 32.00 14.38 -24.72
N GLY A 17 31.00 15.20 -24.45
CA GLY A 17 30.04 14.95 -23.40
C GLY A 17 29.16 13.74 -23.76
N ALA A 18 29.50 12.57 -23.28
CA ALA A 18 28.63 11.41 -23.30
C ALA A 18 27.41 11.72 -22.43
N ARG A 19 26.30 12.07 -23.06
CA ARG A 19 24.99 12.09 -22.36
C ARG A 19 24.61 10.64 -22.07
N VAL A 20 24.82 10.24 -20.82
CA VAL A 20 24.21 9.02 -20.28
C VAL A 20 22.70 9.33 -20.19
N ALA A 21 21.97 8.97 -21.23
CA ALA A 21 20.51 8.91 -21.15
C ALA A 21 20.17 7.79 -20.18
N SER A 22 19.92 8.14 -18.91
CA SER A 22 19.24 7.26 -17.99
C SER A 22 17.89 6.96 -18.62
N ALA A 23 17.76 5.81 -19.24
CA ALA A 23 16.46 5.23 -19.57
C ALA A 23 15.78 4.95 -18.22
N GLN A 24 15.02 5.92 -17.70
CA GLN A 24 14.02 5.63 -16.69
C GLN A 24 13.03 4.68 -17.37
N SER A 25 13.13 3.40 -17.04
CA SER A 25 12.07 2.46 -17.35
C SER A 25 10.84 3.01 -16.63
N THR A 26 9.89 3.52 -17.39
CA THR A 26 8.56 3.82 -16.92
C THR A 26 7.82 2.49 -16.75
N ASP A 27 8.34 1.60 -15.90
CA ASP A 27 7.58 0.47 -15.42
C ASP A 27 6.45 1.05 -14.57
N LYS A 28 5.31 1.23 -15.23
CA LYS A 28 4.08 1.66 -14.56
C LYS A 28 3.83 0.68 -13.45
N ASN A 29 3.67 1.19 -12.23
CA ASN A 29 3.29 0.36 -11.09
C ASN A 29 2.11 -0.55 -11.49
N PRO A 30 2.26 -1.89 -11.44
CA PRO A 30 1.22 -2.81 -11.89
C PRO A 30 -0.10 -2.62 -11.13
N LEU A 31 -0.06 -2.09 -9.90
CA LEU A 31 -1.25 -1.78 -9.12
C LEU A 31 -2.06 -0.60 -9.67
N ALA A 32 -1.48 0.28 -10.47
CA ALA A 32 -2.19 1.41 -11.10
C ALA A 32 -3.24 0.98 -12.13
N LEU A 33 -3.09 -0.22 -12.69
CA LEU A 33 -3.97 -0.73 -13.75
C LEU A 33 -5.11 -1.61 -13.19
N ILE A 34 -5.07 -1.93 -11.91
CA ILE A 34 -6.06 -2.81 -11.29
C ILE A 34 -7.36 -2.05 -11.07
N LYS A 35 -8.48 -2.65 -11.54
CA LYS A 35 -9.83 -2.10 -11.40
C LYS A 35 -10.69 -2.86 -10.38
N SER A 36 -10.32 -4.11 -10.09
CA SER A 36 -10.96 -4.91 -9.05
C SER A 36 -10.02 -5.90 -8.40
N LEU A 37 -10.28 -6.26 -7.16
CA LEU A 37 -9.52 -7.22 -6.35
C LEU A 37 -10.46 -8.12 -5.57
N LYS A 38 -10.15 -9.42 -5.51
CA LYS A 38 -10.77 -10.36 -4.55
C LYS A 38 -9.71 -10.78 -3.54
N CYS A 39 -9.96 -10.51 -2.26
CA CYS A 39 -9.01 -10.73 -1.19
C CYS A 39 -9.51 -11.80 -0.22
N SER A 40 -8.61 -12.64 0.26
CA SER A 40 -8.86 -13.67 1.27
C SER A 40 -7.76 -13.66 2.31
N PHE A 41 -8.13 -13.71 3.58
CA PHE A 41 -7.25 -13.55 4.74
C PHE A 41 -7.43 -14.71 5.72
N PRO A 42 -6.61 -15.76 5.64
CA PRO A 42 -6.72 -16.95 6.48
C PRO A 42 -6.10 -16.82 7.88
N VAL A 43 -5.30 -15.79 8.12
CA VAL A 43 -4.58 -15.59 9.38
C VAL A 43 -4.85 -14.21 9.91
N TYR A 44 -5.09 -14.06 11.21
CA TYR A 44 -5.14 -12.75 11.83
C TYR A 44 -4.30 -12.66 13.11
N ALA A 45 -3.77 -11.47 13.36
CA ALA A 45 -3.17 -11.07 14.61
C ALA A 45 -4.05 -10.02 15.27
N ILE A 46 -4.19 -10.07 16.57
CA ILE A 46 -4.89 -9.05 17.36
C ILE A 46 -3.96 -8.52 18.43
N GLY A 47 -3.85 -7.19 18.51
CA GLY A 47 -3.20 -6.45 19.58
C GLY A 47 -4.24 -5.74 20.45
N THR A 48 -4.04 -5.78 21.75
CA THR A 48 -4.91 -5.12 22.74
C THR A 48 -4.13 -4.83 24.00
N TRP A 49 -4.78 -4.27 25.00
CA TRP A 49 -4.23 -4.10 26.34
C TRP A 49 -4.94 -5.07 27.29
N LYS A 50 -4.18 -5.80 28.08
CA LYS A 50 -4.69 -6.69 29.12
C LYS A 50 -4.15 -6.22 30.47
N ASN A 51 -5.05 -5.75 31.34
CA ASN A 51 -4.68 -5.13 32.63
C ASN A 51 -3.70 -3.95 32.47
N GLY A 52 -3.84 -3.15 31.39
CA GLY A 52 -2.96 -2.02 31.09
C GLY A 52 -1.65 -2.37 30.37
N GLU A 53 -1.35 -3.66 30.17
CA GLU A 53 -0.13 -4.11 29.47
C GLU A 53 -0.44 -4.52 28.03
N PRO A 54 0.43 -4.19 27.05
CA PRO A 54 0.28 -4.60 25.66
C PRO A 54 0.27 -6.14 25.54
N ALA A 55 -0.67 -6.66 24.78
CA ALA A 55 -0.77 -8.10 24.50
C ALA A 55 -1.08 -8.34 23.01
N ALA A 56 -0.53 -9.39 22.44
CA ALA A 56 -0.78 -9.78 21.06
C ALA A 56 -1.00 -11.29 20.94
N GLN A 57 -1.86 -11.68 19.99
CA GLN A 57 -2.15 -13.07 19.67
C GLN A 57 -2.23 -13.26 18.16
N ILE A 58 -1.81 -14.43 17.68
CA ILE A 58 -1.99 -14.86 16.30
C ILE A 58 -2.97 -16.03 16.30
N LYS A 59 -3.95 -15.99 15.40
CA LYS A 59 -4.98 -17.03 15.25
C LYS A 59 -5.22 -17.32 13.78
N GLN A 60 -5.69 -18.53 13.48
CA GLN A 60 -6.30 -18.81 12.18
C GLN A 60 -7.63 -18.04 12.10
N ALA A 61 -7.83 -17.29 11.03
CA ALA A 61 -9.09 -16.60 10.82
C ALA A 61 -10.15 -17.59 10.33
N GLU A 62 -11.36 -17.48 10.83
CA GLU A 62 -12.53 -17.94 10.10
C GLU A 62 -12.57 -17.13 8.82
N GLN A 63 -12.74 -17.77 7.69
CA GLN A 63 -12.58 -17.27 6.33
C GLN A 63 -13.06 -15.82 6.13
N PHE A 64 -12.17 -14.86 6.37
CA PHE A 64 -12.43 -13.46 6.12
C PHE A 64 -12.06 -13.13 4.67
N SER A 65 -13.00 -12.58 3.94
CA SER A 65 -12.78 -12.15 2.55
C SER A 65 -13.49 -10.85 2.26
N LEU A 66 -12.97 -10.11 1.29
CA LEU A 66 -13.59 -8.89 0.77
C LEU A 66 -13.30 -8.75 -0.72
N THR A 67 -14.15 -7.98 -1.39
CA THR A 67 -13.95 -7.57 -2.77
C THR A 67 -13.74 -6.05 -2.79
N ILE A 68 -12.84 -5.59 -3.65
CA ILE A 68 -12.61 -4.17 -3.89
C ILE A 68 -12.85 -3.93 -5.38
N ASP A 69 -13.81 -3.08 -5.70
CA ASP A 69 -14.24 -2.79 -7.07
C ASP A 69 -14.17 -1.28 -7.34
N GLU A 70 -14.36 -0.91 -8.60
CA GLU A 70 -14.39 0.49 -9.03
C GLU A 70 -13.12 1.27 -8.62
N ILE A 71 -11.97 0.57 -8.65
CA ILE A 71 -10.71 1.17 -8.25
C ILE A 71 -10.28 2.21 -9.29
N ASP A 72 -10.16 3.44 -8.82
CA ASP A 72 -9.62 4.57 -9.58
C ASP A 72 -8.48 5.23 -8.78
N THR A 73 -7.26 4.95 -9.20
CA THR A 73 -6.05 5.48 -8.56
C THR A 73 -5.80 6.95 -8.89
N ASP A 74 -6.41 7.48 -9.95
CA ASP A 74 -6.25 8.87 -10.37
C ASP A 74 -7.17 9.79 -9.54
N SER A 75 -8.42 9.38 -9.32
CA SER A 75 -9.36 10.09 -8.42
C SER A 75 -9.15 9.73 -6.94
N GLY A 76 -8.42 8.66 -6.65
CA GLY A 76 -8.19 8.18 -5.28
C GLY A 76 -9.42 7.53 -4.65
N SER A 77 -10.24 6.83 -5.42
CA SER A 77 -11.49 6.22 -4.96
C SER A 77 -11.56 4.72 -5.25
N GLY A 78 -12.47 4.03 -4.54
CA GLY A 78 -12.80 2.64 -4.74
C GLY A 78 -13.98 2.24 -3.87
N ARG A 79 -14.46 1.01 -4.04
CA ARG A 79 -15.56 0.46 -3.26
C ARG A 79 -15.15 -0.90 -2.67
N VAL A 80 -15.22 -1.03 -1.36
CA VAL A 80 -15.00 -2.30 -0.65
C VAL A 80 -16.33 -2.94 -0.32
N THR A 81 -16.48 -4.20 -0.63
CA THR A 81 -17.64 -5.03 -0.24
C THR A 81 -17.14 -6.15 0.66
N GLY A 82 -17.57 -6.13 1.91
CA GLY A 82 -17.37 -7.16 2.91
C GLY A 82 -18.71 -7.72 3.41
N THR A 83 -18.72 -8.27 4.62
CA THR A 83 -19.91 -8.85 5.25
C THR A 83 -21.02 -7.82 5.55
N SER A 84 -20.65 -6.55 5.71
CA SER A 84 -21.59 -5.46 6.05
C SER A 84 -22.14 -4.70 4.81
N GLY A 85 -21.82 -5.17 3.61
CA GLY A 85 -22.21 -4.53 2.35
C GLY A 85 -21.13 -3.62 1.77
N PRO A 86 -21.46 -2.90 0.68
CA PRO A 86 -20.51 -2.03 -0.02
C PRO A 86 -20.30 -0.70 0.70
N VAL A 87 -19.04 -0.25 0.76
CA VAL A 87 -18.61 1.02 1.35
C VAL A 87 -17.62 1.71 0.41
N GLU A 88 -17.79 3.01 0.20
CA GLU A 88 -16.82 3.85 -0.51
C GLU A 88 -15.56 4.02 0.33
N VAL A 89 -14.40 3.94 -0.33
CA VAL A 89 -13.08 4.04 0.30
C VAL A 89 -12.18 5.02 -0.43
N THR A 90 -11.23 5.58 0.29
CA THR A 90 -10.13 6.31 -0.33
C THR A 90 -9.06 5.32 -0.80
N ALA A 91 -8.70 5.36 -2.10
CA ALA A 91 -7.61 4.58 -2.67
C ALA A 91 -6.34 5.45 -2.81
N LEU A 92 -5.23 5.00 -2.23
CA LEU A 92 -3.95 5.69 -2.29
C LEU A 92 -2.88 4.78 -2.89
N LEU A 93 -2.45 5.10 -4.11
CA LEU A 93 -1.34 4.42 -4.78
C LEU A 93 -0.01 5.01 -4.32
N THR A 94 0.93 4.14 -3.93
CA THR A 94 2.31 4.47 -3.63
C THR A 94 3.26 3.72 -4.57
N VAL A 95 4.56 3.90 -4.42
CA VAL A 95 5.57 3.17 -5.22
C VAL A 95 5.49 1.66 -4.99
N SER A 96 5.16 1.21 -3.78
CA SER A 96 5.24 -0.20 -3.37
C SER A 96 3.90 -0.82 -2.96
N SER A 97 2.82 -0.05 -2.94
CA SER A 97 1.53 -0.54 -2.44
C SER A 97 0.34 0.31 -2.91
N LEU A 98 -0.83 -0.30 -2.82
CA LEU A 98 -2.12 0.36 -2.98
C LEU A 98 -2.90 0.18 -1.67
N HIS A 99 -3.29 1.30 -1.07
CA HIS A 99 -4.02 1.33 0.19
C HIS A 99 -5.47 1.72 -0.06
N PHE A 100 -6.38 1.04 0.63
CA PHE A 100 -7.80 1.35 0.68
C PHE A 100 -8.18 1.68 2.11
N MET A 101 -8.60 2.92 2.35
CA MET A 101 -8.92 3.43 3.69
C MET A 101 -10.42 3.64 3.82
N GLU A 102 -11.02 2.99 4.79
CA GLU A 102 -12.41 3.13 5.18
C GLU A 102 -12.49 3.70 6.59
N ARG A 103 -13.26 4.74 6.76
CA ARG A 103 -13.59 5.31 8.07
C ARG A 103 -15.06 5.11 8.37
N SER A 104 -15.33 4.27 9.37
CA SER A 104 -16.69 4.08 9.87
C SER A 104 -17.19 5.32 10.64
N VAL A 105 -18.48 5.53 10.62
CA VAL A 105 -19.16 6.56 11.46
C VAL A 105 -19.00 6.30 12.95
N THR A 106 -18.74 5.06 13.35
CA THR A 106 -18.48 4.66 14.74
C THR A 106 -17.05 4.93 15.20
N GLY A 107 -16.17 5.45 14.31
CA GLY A 107 -14.77 5.75 14.62
C GLY A 107 -13.79 4.63 14.28
N THR A 108 -14.25 3.45 13.85
CA THR A 108 -13.37 2.38 13.36
C THR A 108 -12.65 2.82 12.10
N LEU A 109 -11.34 2.59 12.03
CA LEU A 109 -10.53 2.77 10.82
C LEU A 109 -10.15 1.39 10.28
N ASN A 110 -10.54 1.10 9.04
CA ASN A 110 -10.09 -0.06 8.29
C ASN A 110 -9.12 0.38 7.19
N VAL A 111 -8.01 -0.36 7.05
CA VAL A 111 -7.03 -0.14 5.98
C VAL A 111 -6.67 -1.47 5.34
N THR A 112 -6.98 -1.61 4.06
CA THR A 112 -6.50 -2.75 3.26
C THR A 112 -5.28 -2.28 2.46
N THR A 113 -4.13 -2.92 2.66
CA THR A 113 -2.89 -2.65 1.94
C THR A 113 -2.58 -3.83 1.03
N VAL A 114 -2.43 -3.54 -0.26
CA VAL A 114 -2.01 -4.50 -1.29
C VAL A 114 -0.61 -4.13 -1.73
N PHE A 115 0.33 -5.08 -1.66
CA PHE A 115 1.74 -4.84 -1.96
C PHE A 115 2.05 -5.16 -3.41
N VAL A 116 2.93 -4.35 -4.02
CA VAL A 116 3.47 -4.64 -5.35
C VAL A 116 4.11 -6.03 -5.36
N SER A 117 3.88 -6.76 -6.41
CA SER A 117 4.49 -8.04 -6.73
C SER A 117 5.26 -7.93 -8.06
N GLU A 118 5.86 -9.02 -8.50
CA GLU A 118 6.56 -9.07 -9.79
C GLU A 118 5.65 -8.65 -10.96
N ALA A 119 6.24 -8.12 -12.01
CA ALA A 119 5.52 -7.71 -13.21
C ALA A 119 4.70 -8.89 -13.79
N GLY A 120 3.43 -8.63 -14.11
CA GLY A 120 2.51 -9.65 -14.64
C GLY A 120 1.87 -10.54 -13.57
N ALA A 121 2.19 -10.38 -12.29
CA ALA A 121 1.51 -11.10 -11.22
C ALA A 121 0.03 -10.69 -11.16
N ARG A 122 -0.84 -11.68 -10.96
CA ARG A 122 -2.27 -11.46 -10.69
C ARG A 122 -2.62 -11.61 -9.21
N LYS A 123 -1.67 -12.13 -8.41
CA LYS A 123 -1.81 -12.34 -6.97
C LYS A 123 -0.85 -11.44 -6.21
N PHE A 124 -1.36 -10.78 -5.20
CA PHE A 124 -0.67 -9.77 -4.41
C PHE A 124 -0.79 -10.12 -2.94
N ARG A 125 0.29 -9.99 -2.20
CA ARG A 125 0.22 -10.03 -0.73
C ARG A 125 -0.61 -8.87 -0.23
N ALA A 126 -1.42 -9.12 0.79
CA ALA A 126 -2.26 -8.09 1.36
C ALA A 126 -2.38 -8.22 2.88
N VAL A 127 -2.61 -7.08 3.51
CA VAL A 127 -2.94 -6.96 4.92
C VAL A 127 -4.19 -6.09 5.05
N HIS A 128 -5.16 -6.56 5.83
CA HIS A 128 -6.31 -5.75 6.22
C HIS A 128 -6.19 -5.46 7.71
N SER A 129 -6.00 -4.19 8.06
CA SER A 129 -5.88 -3.70 9.44
C SER A 129 -7.16 -3.04 9.87
N ARG A 130 -7.61 -3.36 11.09
CA ARG A 130 -8.77 -2.72 11.73
C ARG A 130 -8.34 -2.14 13.06
N HIS A 131 -8.59 -0.86 13.26
CA HIS A 131 -8.39 -0.13 14.50
C HIS A 131 -9.76 0.16 15.09
N ASP A 132 -10.02 -0.35 16.26
CA ASP A 132 -11.32 -0.29 16.90
C ASP A 132 -11.20 0.14 18.36
N TYR A 133 -12.03 1.09 18.74
CA TYR A 133 -12.20 1.51 20.11
C TYR A 133 -13.63 1.99 20.32
N LEU A 134 -14.44 1.15 20.95
CA LEU A 134 -15.78 1.53 21.34
C LEU A 134 -15.81 1.76 22.86
N PRO A 135 -15.79 3.02 23.33
CA PRO A 135 -15.89 3.30 24.75
C PRO A 135 -17.27 2.86 25.24
N MET A 136 -17.31 1.88 26.13
CA MET A 136 -18.52 1.44 26.81
C MET A 136 -18.45 1.87 28.27
N SER A 137 -19.49 2.57 28.73
CA SER A 137 -19.63 2.96 30.13
C SER A 137 -20.63 2.04 30.82
N ILE A 138 -20.23 0.76 30.97
CA ILE A 138 -21.02 -0.25 31.68
C ILE A 138 -20.27 -0.60 32.98
N PRO A 139 -20.91 -0.50 34.14
CA PRO A 139 -20.27 -0.88 35.42
C PRO A 139 -19.69 -2.30 35.38
N GLY A 140 -18.40 -2.44 35.68
CA GLY A 140 -17.69 -3.71 35.67
C GLY A 140 -17.10 -4.13 34.33
N PHE A 141 -17.27 -3.35 33.28
CA PHE A 141 -16.63 -3.55 31.98
C PHE A 141 -15.68 -2.39 31.64
N THR A 142 -14.45 -2.72 31.34
CA THR A 142 -13.48 -1.77 30.78
C THR A 142 -13.35 -2.00 29.28
N SER A 143 -13.56 -0.95 28.51
CA SER A 143 -13.36 -0.98 27.07
C SER A 143 -11.89 -0.73 26.77
N GLU A 144 -11.24 -1.64 26.05
CA GLU A 144 -9.85 -1.50 25.64
C GLU A 144 -9.75 -1.32 24.13
N PRO A 145 -8.83 -0.47 23.65
CA PRO A 145 -8.56 -0.38 22.22
C PRO A 145 -8.10 -1.73 21.68
N SER A 146 -8.51 -2.06 20.47
CA SER A 146 -8.02 -3.26 19.78
C SER A 146 -7.56 -2.94 18.37
N VAL A 147 -6.45 -3.55 17.98
CA VAL A 147 -5.94 -3.49 16.61
C VAL A 147 -5.83 -4.91 16.10
N SER A 148 -6.52 -5.20 15.00
CA SER A 148 -6.40 -6.49 14.33
C SER A 148 -5.78 -6.32 12.95
N GLN A 149 -5.00 -7.31 12.53
CA GLN A 149 -4.41 -7.39 11.21
C GLN A 149 -4.68 -8.75 10.61
N ASN A 150 -5.33 -8.78 9.48
CA ASN A 150 -5.61 -9.98 8.71
C ASN A 150 -4.61 -10.08 7.56
N TYR A 151 -3.90 -11.21 7.47
CA TYR A 151 -2.86 -11.46 6.48
C TYR A 151 -3.36 -12.42 5.43
N GLY A 152 -3.12 -12.07 4.16
CA GLY A 152 -3.63 -12.87 3.05
C GLY A 152 -3.15 -12.42 1.68
N MET A 153 -3.98 -12.74 0.70
CA MET A 153 -3.71 -12.48 -0.71
C MET A 153 -4.92 -11.83 -1.37
N CYS A 154 -4.65 -10.91 -2.29
CA CYS A 154 -5.64 -10.39 -3.23
C CYS A 154 -5.32 -10.89 -4.63
N GLU A 155 -6.34 -11.18 -5.41
CA GLU A 155 -6.26 -11.55 -6.83
C GLU A 155 -6.97 -10.50 -7.68
N ALA A 156 -6.29 -10.03 -8.74
CA ALA A 156 -6.89 -9.07 -9.66
C ALA A 156 -8.05 -9.69 -10.42
N GLY A 157 -9.18 -8.98 -10.46
CA GLY A 157 -10.32 -9.32 -11.30
C GLY A 157 -9.93 -9.34 -12.79
N THR A 158 -10.67 -10.09 -13.58
CA THR A 158 -10.57 -10.12 -15.05
C THR A 158 -11.35 -8.97 -15.65
#